data_3fbd1c51c6ec13960626c27b41045ac9
#
_entry.id   3fbd1c51c6ec13960626c27b41045ac9
#
_cell.length_a   1.000
_cell.length_b   1.000
_cell.length_c   1.000
_cell.angle_alpha   90.00
_cell.angle_beta   90.00
_cell.angle_gamma   90.00
#
_symmetry.space_group_name_H-M   'P 1'
#
loop_
_entity.id
_entity.type
_entity.pdbx_description
1 polymer ?
#
loop_
_entity_poly.entity_id
_entity_poly.type
_entity_poly.pdbx_seq_one_letter_code
_entity_poly.pdbx_strand_id
1 'polypeptide(L)'
;RLQPVPILLGGIFKATGGSPPGTVAAKGRWMNEDMARWAARDGITLAMNPHFPVNTLAMMRILAGLEGDARFAAVADALFAGMWQHARNMADPDLLAATLAEAGHQDALALAQDAAAKARLIANTEAAVARGVFGAPTCFVAGEMHFGQDRLDWVEAAASR
;
A
#
# COMPACT_ATOMS: atom_id res chain seq x y z
N ARG A 1 15.40 -8.44 -6.87
CA ARG A 1 14.76 -8.08 -5.59
C ARG A 1 13.81 -6.91 -5.80
N LEU A 2 12.56 -7.00 -5.32
CA LEU A 2 11.61 -5.89 -5.32
C LEU A 2 12.06 -4.81 -4.31
N GLN A 3 11.94 -3.56 -4.74
CA GLN A 3 12.15 -2.39 -3.88
C GLN A 3 10.81 -1.66 -3.76
N PRO A 4 10.08 -1.82 -2.63
CA PRO A 4 8.83 -1.12 -2.41
C PRO A 4 9.05 0.38 -2.25
N VAL A 5 8.19 1.17 -2.88
CA VAL A 5 8.18 2.63 -2.77
C VAL A 5 6.80 3.08 -2.32
N PRO A 6 6.66 3.62 -1.11
CA PRO A 6 5.39 4.12 -0.61
C PRO A 6 4.93 5.35 -1.40
N ILE A 7 3.66 5.33 -1.79
CA ILE A 7 2.99 6.44 -2.49
C ILE A 7 1.64 6.75 -1.83
N LEU A 8 1.12 7.94 -2.04
CA LEU A 8 -0.23 8.29 -1.64
C LEU A 8 -1.18 8.12 -2.82
N LEU A 9 -1.97 7.03 -2.81
CA LEU A 9 -2.87 6.69 -3.91
C LEU A 9 -3.91 7.79 -4.20
N GLY A 10 -4.41 8.48 -3.17
CA GLY A 10 -5.28 9.65 -3.35
C GLY A 10 -4.59 10.80 -4.09
N GLY A 11 -3.28 10.96 -3.93
CA GLY A 11 -2.46 11.91 -4.69
C GLY A 11 -2.36 11.53 -6.17
N ILE A 12 -2.18 10.25 -6.46
CA ILE A 12 -2.19 9.71 -7.84
C ILE A 12 -3.54 10.00 -8.49
N PHE A 13 -4.66 9.65 -7.86
CA PHE A 13 -5.99 9.90 -8.41
C PHE A 13 -6.23 11.39 -8.67
N LYS A 14 -5.83 12.26 -7.74
CA LYS A 14 -5.96 13.71 -7.93
C LYS A 14 -5.17 14.21 -9.14
N ALA A 15 -3.97 13.71 -9.36
CA ALA A 15 -3.10 14.14 -10.45
C ALA A 15 -3.54 13.59 -11.81
N THR A 16 -4.12 12.37 -11.85
CA THR A 16 -4.48 11.69 -13.11
C THR A 16 -5.95 11.84 -13.49
N GLY A 17 -6.79 12.45 -12.63
CA GLY A 17 -8.24 12.48 -12.82
C GLY A 17 -8.92 11.13 -12.57
N GLY A 18 -8.17 10.16 -12.02
CA GLY A 18 -8.69 8.84 -11.69
C GLY A 18 -9.61 8.84 -10.46
N SER A 19 -10.30 7.74 -10.26
CA SER A 19 -11.14 7.50 -9.08
C SER A 19 -11.02 6.05 -8.62
N PRO A 20 -11.24 5.77 -7.32
CA PRO A 20 -11.29 4.39 -6.83
C PRO A 20 -12.37 3.60 -7.58
N PRO A 21 -12.06 2.37 -8.06
CA PRO A 21 -13.06 1.58 -8.80
C PRO A 21 -14.30 1.24 -7.98
N GLY A 22 -14.21 1.23 -6.64
CA GLY A 22 -15.32 1.03 -5.73
C GLY A 22 -16.38 2.14 -5.76
N THR A 23 -16.12 3.29 -6.39
CA THR A 23 -17.12 4.36 -6.61
C THR A 23 -18.25 3.89 -7.54
N VAL A 24 -18.00 2.90 -8.37
CA VAL A 24 -19.02 2.22 -9.19
C VAL A 24 -19.47 0.97 -8.44
N ALA A 25 -20.68 0.95 -7.93
CA ALA A 25 -21.19 -0.12 -7.04
C ALA A 25 -21.01 -1.55 -7.61
N ALA A 26 -21.25 -1.74 -8.92
CA ALA A 26 -21.04 -3.03 -9.58
C ALA A 26 -19.56 -3.46 -9.57
N LYS A 27 -18.66 -2.53 -9.83
CA LYS A 27 -17.21 -2.80 -9.76
C LYS A 27 -16.76 -3.12 -8.34
N GLY A 28 -17.27 -2.38 -7.34
CA GLY A 28 -16.94 -2.63 -5.94
C GLY A 28 -17.35 -4.03 -5.48
N ARG A 29 -18.56 -4.49 -5.83
CA ARG A 29 -18.99 -5.87 -5.53
C ARG A 29 -18.11 -6.90 -6.20
N TRP A 30 -17.86 -6.76 -7.50
CA TRP A 30 -17.01 -7.67 -8.24
C TRP A 30 -15.59 -7.74 -7.67
N MET A 31 -15.00 -6.60 -7.31
CA MET A 31 -13.67 -6.54 -6.70
C MET A 31 -13.59 -7.31 -5.38
N ASN A 32 -14.62 -7.21 -4.53
CA ASN A 32 -14.64 -7.94 -3.26
C ASN A 32 -14.63 -9.46 -3.51
N GLU A 33 -15.42 -9.93 -4.48
CA GLU A 33 -15.42 -11.34 -4.87
C GLU A 33 -14.07 -11.77 -5.46
N ASP A 34 -13.48 -10.93 -6.30
CA ASP A 34 -12.21 -11.22 -6.94
C ASP A 34 -11.05 -11.25 -5.93
N MET A 35 -10.99 -10.30 -5.01
CA MET A 35 -10.02 -10.32 -3.90
C MET A 35 -10.13 -11.59 -3.07
N ALA A 36 -11.36 -12.08 -2.80
CA ALA A 36 -11.56 -13.33 -2.08
C ALA A 36 -11.05 -14.55 -2.88
N ARG A 37 -11.22 -14.56 -4.21
CA ARG A 37 -10.68 -15.62 -5.09
C ARG A 37 -9.15 -15.64 -5.08
N TRP A 38 -8.54 -14.46 -5.21
CA TRP A 38 -7.08 -14.31 -5.16
C TRP A 38 -6.52 -14.75 -3.81
N ALA A 39 -7.13 -14.31 -2.71
CA ALA A 39 -6.72 -14.70 -1.36
C ALA A 39 -6.80 -16.21 -1.16
N ALA A 40 -7.89 -16.85 -1.61
CA ALA A 40 -8.05 -18.31 -1.55
C ALA A 40 -7.01 -19.04 -2.39
N ARG A 41 -6.72 -18.57 -3.61
CA ARG A 41 -5.71 -19.14 -4.50
C ARG A 41 -4.32 -19.11 -3.89
N ASP A 42 -3.97 -18.00 -3.26
CA ASP A 42 -2.62 -17.77 -2.77
C ASP A 42 -2.46 -18.14 -1.26
N GLY A 43 -3.51 -18.70 -0.65
CA GLY A 43 -3.49 -19.08 0.77
C GLY A 43 -3.38 -17.91 1.75
N ILE A 44 -3.82 -16.72 1.33
CA ILE A 44 -3.74 -15.48 2.11
C ILE A 44 -4.99 -15.34 2.98
N THR A 45 -4.80 -15.03 4.28
CA THR A 45 -5.91 -14.63 5.14
C THR A 45 -6.35 -13.22 4.78
N LEU A 46 -7.60 -13.06 4.33
CA LEU A 46 -8.20 -11.77 4.01
C LEU A 46 -9.49 -11.57 4.80
N ALA A 47 -9.54 -10.54 5.63
CA ALA A 47 -10.74 -10.04 6.27
C ALA A 47 -11.10 -8.68 5.66
N MET A 48 -12.26 -8.60 4.99
CA MET A 48 -12.75 -7.32 4.47
C MET A 48 -12.93 -6.34 5.63
N ASN A 49 -12.25 -5.20 5.53
CA ASN A 49 -12.25 -4.22 6.61
C ASN A 49 -13.56 -3.42 6.61
N PRO A 50 -14.37 -3.47 7.67
CA PRO A 50 -15.65 -2.77 7.74
C PRO A 50 -15.49 -1.24 7.80
N HIS A 51 -14.29 -0.75 8.08
CA HIS A 51 -13.96 0.68 8.12
C HIS A 51 -13.45 1.21 6.76
N PHE A 52 -13.32 0.32 5.76
CA PHE A 52 -12.87 0.75 4.43
C PHE A 52 -13.91 1.66 3.74
N PRO A 53 -13.49 2.78 3.12
CA PRO A 53 -12.12 3.23 2.89
C PRO A 53 -11.47 3.90 4.10
N VAL A 54 -10.28 3.44 4.48
CA VAL A 54 -9.50 3.96 5.61
C VAL A 54 -8.50 5.01 5.13
N ASN A 55 -8.31 6.09 5.92
CA ASN A 55 -7.25 7.06 5.65
C ASN A 55 -5.88 6.45 6.00
N THR A 56 -5.07 6.17 4.98
CA THR A 56 -3.76 5.51 5.12
C THR A 56 -2.58 6.47 5.21
N LEU A 57 -2.82 7.79 5.34
CA LEU A 57 -1.76 8.80 5.27
C LEU A 57 -0.66 8.60 6.33
N ALA A 58 -1.03 8.31 7.57
CA ALA A 58 -0.08 8.07 8.66
C ALA A 58 0.78 6.82 8.36
N MET A 59 0.16 5.72 7.95
CA MET A 59 0.86 4.49 7.57
C MET A 59 1.84 4.71 6.42
N MET A 60 1.43 5.43 5.37
CA MET A 60 2.30 5.71 4.24
C MET A 60 3.48 6.62 4.60
N ARG A 61 3.31 7.57 5.54
CA ARG A 61 4.42 8.38 6.07
C ARG A 61 5.42 7.53 6.85
N ILE A 62 4.93 6.63 7.70
CA ILE A 62 5.78 5.68 8.44
C ILE A 62 6.63 4.88 7.47
N LEU A 63 6.01 4.28 6.45
CA LEU A 63 6.74 3.49 5.45
C LEU A 63 7.71 4.34 4.63
N ALA A 64 7.34 5.56 4.25
CA ALA A 64 8.24 6.46 3.53
C ALA A 64 9.47 6.87 4.37
N GLY A 65 9.29 7.04 5.68
CA GLY A 65 10.38 7.29 6.61
C GLY A 65 11.29 6.08 6.82
N LEU A 66 10.81 4.88 6.55
CA LEU A 66 11.57 3.62 6.65
C LEU A 66 12.19 3.16 5.33
N GLU A 67 12.12 3.94 4.24
CA GLU A 67 12.78 3.55 3.00
C GLU A 67 14.29 3.34 3.20
N GLY A 68 14.75 2.14 2.85
CA GLY A 68 16.14 1.72 3.07
C GLY A 68 16.44 1.18 4.47
N ASP A 69 15.51 1.26 5.40
CA ASP A 69 15.64 0.67 6.74
C ASP A 69 15.33 -0.84 6.69
N ALA A 70 16.10 -1.63 7.42
CA ALA A 70 15.91 -3.09 7.50
C ALA A 70 14.53 -3.49 8.06
N ARG A 71 13.89 -2.62 8.84
CA ARG A 71 12.56 -2.84 9.44
C ARG A 71 11.41 -2.61 8.48
N PHE A 72 11.64 -2.02 7.31
CA PHE A 72 10.58 -1.65 6.35
C PHE A 72 9.61 -2.80 6.09
N ALA A 73 10.13 -3.97 5.76
CA ALA A 73 9.27 -5.13 5.43
C ALA A 73 8.41 -5.56 6.61
N ALA A 74 9.00 -5.70 7.80
CA ALA A 74 8.27 -6.12 9.00
C ALA A 74 7.18 -5.10 9.41
N VAL A 75 7.48 -3.81 9.31
CA VAL A 75 6.48 -2.75 9.58
C VAL A 75 5.38 -2.76 8.52
N ALA A 76 5.72 -2.92 7.24
CA ALA A 76 4.72 -3.02 6.18
C ALA A 76 3.80 -4.21 6.40
N ASP A 77 4.35 -5.39 6.71
CA ASP A 77 3.57 -6.60 6.99
C ASP A 77 2.62 -6.41 8.19
N ALA A 78 3.08 -5.77 9.27
CA ALA A 78 2.24 -5.46 10.42
C ALA A 78 1.07 -4.53 10.06
N LEU A 79 1.33 -3.48 9.27
CA LEU A 79 0.30 -2.55 8.82
C LEU A 79 -0.72 -3.21 7.88
N PHE A 80 -0.26 -4.06 6.96
CA PHE A 80 -1.14 -4.84 6.09
C PHE A 80 -1.96 -5.86 6.89
N ALA A 81 -1.36 -6.57 7.85
CA ALA A 81 -2.07 -7.50 8.71
C ALA A 81 -3.13 -6.79 9.56
N GLY A 82 -2.80 -5.65 10.18
CA GLY A 82 -3.74 -4.81 10.91
C GLY A 82 -4.95 -4.44 10.05
N MET A 83 -4.70 -4.00 8.81
CA MET A 83 -5.73 -3.55 7.87
C MET A 83 -6.57 -4.71 7.31
N TRP A 84 -5.94 -5.81 6.87
CA TRP A 84 -6.57 -6.81 6.00
C TRP A 84 -6.69 -8.21 6.59
N GLN A 85 -6.05 -8.49 7.74
CA GLN A 85 -6.22 -9.76 8.46
C GLN A 85 -7.03 -9.55 9.76
N HIS A 86 -6.78 -8.43 10.45
CA HIS A 86 -7.43 -8.11 11.73
C HIS A 86 -8.56 -7.09 11.58
N ALA A 87 -8.79 -6.56 10.36
CA ALA A 87 -9.86 -5.62 10.02
C ALA A 87 -9.92 -4.39 10.96
N ARG A 88 -8.76 -3.91 11.43
CA ARG A 88 -8.65 -2.77 12.35
C ARG A 88 -8.92 -1.45 11.62
N ASN A 89 -9.51 -0.48 12.32
CA ASN A 89 -9.57 0.89 11.83
C ASN A 89 -8.18 1.55 11.94
N MET A 90 -7.34 1.34 10.92
CA MET A 90 -5.98 1.86 10.91
C MET A 90 -5.87 3.39 10.74
N ALA A 91 -7.00 4.11 10.60
CA ALA A 91 -7.06 5.57 10.72
C ALA A 91 -7.14 6.04 12.17
N ASP A 92 -7.48 5.15 13.09
CA ASP A 92 -7.48 5.40 14.53
C ASP A 92 -6.03 5.38 15.04
N PRO A 93 -5.52 6.48 15.63
CA PRO A 93 -4.15 6.57 16.08
C PRO A 93 -3.79 5.57 17.19
N ASP A 94 -4.74 5.22 18.06
CA ASP A 94 -4.51 4.27 19.14
C ASP A 94 -4.37 2.84 18.60
N LEU A 95 -5.20 2.46 17.62
CA LEU A 95 -5.11 1.16 16.95
C LEU A 95 -3.87 1.05 16.08
N LEU A 96 -3.46 2.13 15.42
CA LEU A 96 -2.19 2.17 14.69
C LEU A 96 -1.00 1.99 15.64
N ALA A 97 -0.98 2.72 16.77
CA ALA A 97 0.06 2.60 17.79
C ALA A 97 0.12 1.18 18.37
N ALA A 98 -1.03 0.61 18.73
CA ALA A 98 -1.12 -0.75 19.24
C ALA A 98 -0.59 -1.78 18.23
N THR A 99 -0.96 -1.65 16.95
CA THR A 99 -0.50 -2.55 15.88
C THR A 99 1.03 -2.53 15.74
N LEU A 100 1.65 -1.35 15.79
CA LEU A 100 3.09 -1.21 15.73
C LEU A 100 3.77 -1.77 16.99
N ALA A 101 3.19 -1.54 18.16
CA ALA A 101 3.72 -2.04 19.43
C ALA A 101 3.67 -3.58 19.51
N GLU A 102 2.57 -4.20 19.10
CA GLU A 102 2.41 -5.66 19.00
C GLU A 102 3.47 -6.29 18.07
N ALA A 103 3.87 -5.58 17.04
CA ALA A 103 4.92 -6.00 16.12
C ALA A 103 6.35 -5.65 16.60
N GLY A 104 6.52 -5.00 17.77
CA GLY A 104 7.82 -4.58 18.29
C GLY A 104 8.43 -3.34 17.62
N HIS A 105 7.60 -2.53 16.95
CA HIS A 105 8.04 -1.37 16.16
C HIS A 105 7.36 -0.07 16.60
N GLN A 106 7.05 0.09 17.90
CA GLN A 106 6.35 1.26 18.43
C GLN A 106 7.06 2.60 18.15
N ASP A 107 8.39 2.58 18.04
CA ASP A 107 9.20 3.76 17.71
C ASP A 107 8.94 4.30 16.29
N ALA A 108 8.51 3.45 15.37
CA ALA A 108 8.17 3.85 14.01
C ALA A 108 6.96 4.80 13.94
N LEU A 109 6.10 4.84 14.99
CA LEU A 109 4.95 5.74 15.04
C LEU A 109 5.35 7.22 14.91
N ALA A 110 6.52 7.61 15.43
CA ALA A 110 7.02 8.98 15.34
C ALA A 110 7.17 9.46 13.89
N LEU A 111 7.45 8.56 12.96
CA LEU A 111 7.60 8.86 11.52
C LEU A 111 6.30 9.37 10.88
N ALA A 112 5.13 9.09 11.47
CA ALA A 112 3.85 9.61 10.98
C ALA A 112 3.80 11.16 11.00
N GLN A 113 4.54 11.79 11.90
CA GLN A 113 4.62 13.26 12.05
C GLN A 113 5.97 13.83 11.60
N ASP A 114 6.91 12.98 11.20
CA ASP A 114 8.24 13.40 10.77
C ASP A 114 8.19 14.21 9.47
N ALA A 115 8.91 15.33 9.43
CA ALA A 115 8.92 16.22 8.28
C ALA A 115 9.62 15.62 7.06
N ALA A 116 10.70 14.84 7.28
CA ALA A 116 11.44 14.20 6.20
C ALA A 116 10.63 13.03 5.61
N ALA A 117 9.94 12.24 6.44
CA ALA A 117 9.02 11.19 5.99
C ALA A 117 7.86 11.76 5.16
N LYS A 118 7.30 12.89 5.58
CA LYS A 118 6.26 13.61 4.83
C LYS A 118 6.78 14.08 3.48
N ALA A 119 7.95 14.72 3.44
CA ALA A 119 8.57 15.20 2.21
C ALA A 119 8.89 14.02 1.27
N ARG A 120 9.40 12.91 1.81
CA ARG A 120 9.67 11.69 1.04
C ARG A 120 8.42 11.14 0.39
N LEU A 121 7.32 11.00 1.13
CA LEU A 121 6.05 10.51 0.59
C LEU A 121 5.52 11.40 -0.55
N ILE A 122 5.64 12.71 -0.42
CA ILE A 122 5.27 13.66 -1.47
C ILE A 122 6.13 13.43 -2.71
N ALA A 123 7.45 13.43 -2.56
CA ALA A 123 8.39 13.23 -3.67
C ALA A 123 8.17 11.88 -4.39
N ASN A 124 7.95 10.80 -3.64
CA ASN A 124 7.63 9.49 -4.20
C ASN A 124 6.35 9.51 -5.03
N THR A 125 5.31 10.19 -4.51
CA THR A 125 4.02 10.28 -5.20
C THR A 125 4.14 11.10 -6.49
N GLU A 126 4.84 12.22 -6.45
CA GLU A 126 5.12 13.06 -7.62
C GLU A 126 5.96 12.32 -8.67
N ALA A 127 7.00 11.62 -8.24
CA ALA A 127 7.83 10.80 -9.13
C ALA A 127 7.03 9.66 -9.78
N ALA A 128 6.10 9.04 -9.05
CA ALA A 128 5.22 8.01 -9.60
C ALA A 128 4.29 8.62 -10.67
N VAL A 129 3.68 9.78 -10.41
CA VAL A 129 2.86 10.51 -11.41
C VAL A 129 3.68 10.83 -12.65
N ALA A 130 4.90 11.37 -12.49
CA ALA A 130 5.77 11.72 -13.61
C ALA A 130 6.16 10.50 -14.46
N ARG A 131 6.16 9.29 -13.88
CA ARG A 131 6.39 8.03 -14.58
C ARG A 131 5.12 7.40 -15.17
N GLY A 132 3.97 8.08 -15.08
CA GLY A 132 2.71 7.62 -15.65
C GLY A 132 1.92 6.64 -14.77
N VAL A 133 2.24 6.52 -13.47
CA VAL A 133 1.47 5.68 -12.54
C VAL A 133 0.07 6.25 -12.36
N PHE A 134 -0.94 5.40 -12.49
CA PHE A 134 -2.36 5.76 -12.35
C PHE A 134 -3.08 4.94 -11.27
N GLY A 135 -2.39 4.00 -10.63
CA GLY A 135 -2.94 3.13 -9.58
C GLY A 135 -1.87 2.30 -8.88
N ALA A 136 -2.29 1.45 -7.94
CA ALA A 136 -1.41 0.55 -7.19
C ALA A 136 -2.01 -0.87 -7.12
N PRO A 137 -1.17 -1.93 -7.07
CA PRO A 137 0.28 -1.88 -7.19
C PRO A 137 0.75 -1.58 -8.61
N THR A 138 1.86 -0.87 -8.75
CA THR A 138 2.55 -0.67 -10.03
C THR A 138 4.01 -1.04 -9.88
N CYS A 139 4.51 -1.90 -10.76
CA CYS A 139 5.91 -2.34 -10.80
C CYS A 139 6.61 -1.78 -12.04
N PHE A 140 7.89 -1.49 -11.91
CA PHE A 140 8.76 -1.12 -13.03
C PHE A 140 9.94 -2.09 -13.11
N VAL A 141 10.17 -2.67 -14.29
CA VAL A 141 11.32 -3.52 -14.58
C VAL A 141 11.95 -3.04 -15.87
N ALA A 142 13.23 -2.72 -15.84
CA ALA A 142 13.98 -2.22 -17.01
C ALA A 142 13.29 -1.05 -17.76
N GLY A 143 12.53 -0.22 -17.02
CA GLY A 143 11.76 0.90 -17.57
C GLY A 143 10.34 0.56 -18.02
N GLU A 144 9.99 -0.69 -18.16
CA GLU A 144 8.62 -1.14 -18.48
C GLU A 144 7.71 -1.09 -17.24
N MET A 145 6.48 -0.61 -17.40
CA MET A 145 5.47 -0.50 -16.36
C MET A 145 4.50 -1.67 -16.39
N HIS A 146 4.31 -2.31 -15.23
CA HIS A 146 3.33 -3.37 -15.01
C HIS A 146 2.38 -2.95 -13.91
N PHE A 147 1.08 -2.88 -14.23
CA PHE A 147 0.03 -2.49 -13.26
C PHE A 147 -0.84 -3.68 -12.88
N GLY A 148 -1.05 -3.84 -11.57
CA GLY A 148 -1.91 -4.87 -10.99
C GLY A 148 -1.15 -6.06 -10.40
N GLN A 149 -1.73 -6.68 -9.36
CA GLN A 149 -1.19 -7.89 -8.74
C GLN A 149 -1.27 -9.12 -9.68
N ASP A 150 -2.16 -9.08 -10.65
CA ASP A 150 -2.36 -10.10 -11.67
C ASP A 150 -1.31 -10.07 -12.80
N ARG A 151 -0.29 -9.20 -12.65
CA ARG A 151 0.86 -9.08 -13.59
C ARG A 151 2.19 -9.49 -12.97
N LEU A 152 2.18 -10.09 -11.78
CA LEU A 152 3.43 -10.48 -11.08
C LEU A 152 4.24 -11.52 -11.86
N ASP A 153 3.61 -12.44 -12.58
CA ASP A 153 4.30 -13.38 -13.45
C ASP A 153 5.09 -12.68 -14.58
N TRP A 154 4.54 -11.61 -15.11
CA TRP A 154 5.21 -10.79 -16.14
C TRP A 154 6.35 -9.98 -15.54
N VAL A 155 6.18 -9.47 -14.31
CA VAL A 155 7.24 -8.78 -13.57
C VAL A 155 8.41 -9.72 -13.32
N GLU A 156 8.15 -10.95 -12.89
CA GLU A 156 9.16 -11.99 -12.68
C GLU A 156 9.88 -12.35 -13.98
N ALA A 157 9.14 -12.59 -15.05
CA ALA A 157 9.69 -12.90 -16.37
C ALA A 157 10.56 -11.74 -16.90
N ALA A 158 10.16 -10.50 -16.70
CA ALA A 158 10.94 -9.33 -17.10
C ALA A 158 12.21 -9.16 -16.24
N ALA A 159 12.14 -9.44 -14.94
CA ALA A 159 13.28 -9.33 -14.02
C ALA A 159 14.32 -10.43 -14.19
N SER A 160 13.99 -11.51 -14.91
CA SER A 160 14.86 -12.67 -15.15
C SER A 160 15.63 -12.60 -16.50
N ARG A 161 15.42 -11.52 -17.26
CA ARG A 161 16.15 -11.26 -18.54
C ARG A 161 17.44 -10.50 -18.28
#